data_7e7d9e0c8b03024632031bb2940e5f4d
#
_entry.id   7e7d9e0c8b03024632031bb2940e5f4d
#
_cell.length_a   1.000
_cell.length_b   1.000
_cell.length_c   1.000
_cell.angle_alpha   90.00
_cell.angle_beta   90.00
_cell.angle_gamma   90.00
#
_symmetry.space_group_name_H-M   'P 1'
#
loop_
_entity.id
_entity.type
_entity.pdbx_description
1 polymer ?
#
loop_
_entity_poly.entity_id
_entity_poly.type
_entity_poly.pdbx_seq_one_letter_code
_entity_poly.pdbx_strand_id
1 'polypeptide(L)'
;MKNNVLYYSVGPLLYCPANRISITDSLINERFGNRFSLALCLEDTINDDHVEEAEQILISSLSQIFIQHEQKPFYLPKIFIRVRNPQQIQRLTKALGQSIKIVTGFIVPKFSPDNAQNYIEQMILVNELVAKKLYMMPIYESPSIIDLRNRIDILYLLRDSLARIEDLILNIRVGGNDLCHMFGFRRHANESIHSIRPVSDIFSDIITVYGMDYVISGPVWEYYAGDSWKEGMIQEIREDRLCGFIGKTVIHPSQIPVVNRAYQVSRNDYLDARAILNWNADSASLVAGSKTRERMNEYKTHLNWAKKTVYLSEVFGITE
;
A
#
# COMPACT_ATOMS: atom_id res chain seq x y z
N MET A 1 -14.00 -7.21 5.63
CA MET A 1 -12.57 -7.05 6.00
C MET A 1 -11.75 -8.22 5.45
N LYS A 2 -10.64 -7.96 4.79
CA LYS A 2 -9.76 -9.00 4.20
C LYS A 2 -9.22 -9.94 5.30
N ASN A 3 -9.35 -11.25 5.05
CA ASN A 3 -9.03 -12.31 6.03
C ASN A 3 -7.70 -13.03 5.72
N ASN A 4 -6.76 -12.36 5.11
CA ASN A 4 -5.46 -12.93 4.78
C ASN A 4 -4.35 -11.90 5.01
N VAL A 5 -3.26 -12.31 5.63
CA VAL A 5 -2.08 -11.49 5.92
C VAL A 5 -1.48 -10.84 4.67
N LEU A 6 -1.65 -11.46 3.51
CA LEU A 6 -1.16 -10.93 2.23
C LEU A 6 -1.62 -9.49 1.97
N TYR A 7 -2.88 -9.17 2.25
CA TYR A 7 -3.43 -7.82 2.04
C TYR A 7 -2.79 -6.75 2.93
N TYR A 8 -2.27 -7.15 4.09
CA TYR A 8 -1.60 -6.28 5.07
C TYR A 8 -0.09 -6.15 4.80
N SER A 9 0.47 -7.02 3.95
CA SER A 9 1.91 -7.25 3.84
C SER A 9 2.63 -6.35 2.81
N VAL A 10 1.97 -5.32 2.26
CA VAL A 10 2.64 -4.34 1.39
C VAL A 10 3.67 -3.53 2.21
N GLY A 11 3.32 -3.13 3.43
CA GLY A 11 4.25 -2.45 4.34
C GLY A 11 4.73 -1.09 3.82
N PRO A 12 6.02 -0.73 4.07
CA PRO A 12 6.65 0.40 3.42
C PRO A 12 6.83 0.10 1.93
N LEU A 13 6.19 0.88 1.06
CA LEU A 13 6.30 0.76 -0.39
C LEU A 13 7.29 1.79 -0.92
N LEU A 14 8.50 1.35 -1.25
CA LEU A 14 9.56 2.21 -1.78
C LEU A 14 9.29 2.52 -3.26
N TYR A 15 9.07 3.78 -3.57
CA TYR A 15 8.98 4.26 -4.94
C TYR A 15 10.38 4.52 -5.51
N CYS A 16 10.60 4.03 -6.71
CA CYS A 16 11.83 4.20 -7.47
C CYS A 16 11.49 4.50 -8.93
N PRO A 17 12.09 5.51 -9.58
CA PRO A 17 11.94 5.69 -11.02
C PRO A 17 12.34 4.42 -11.78
N ALA A 18 11.54 4.02 -12.77
CA ALA A 18 11.76 2.78 -13.51
C ALA A 18 13.05 2.76 -14.35
N ASN A 19 13.57 3.95 -14.69
CA ASN A 19 14.84 4.13 -15.41
C ASN A 19 16.09 4.10 -14.51
N ARG A 20 15.95 3.80 -13.21
CA ARG A 20 17.08 3.76 -12.27
C ARG A 20 17.81 2.42 -12.35
N ILE A 21 18.85 2.34 -13.16
CA ILE A 21 19.66 1.12 -13.39
C ILE A 21 20.24 0.55 -12.07
N SER A 22 20.66 1.41 -11.14
CA SER A 22 21.26 0.99 -9.87
C SER A 22 20.32 0.21 -8.94
N ILE A 23 19.01 0.13 -9.26
CA ILE A 23 18.04 -0.63 -8.47
C ILE A 23 18.37 -2.13 -8.48
N THR A 24 18.82 -2.66 -9.61
CA THR A 24 19.21 -4.06 -9.78
C THR A 24 20.29 -4.45 -8.78
N ASP A 25 21.41 -3.72 -8.78
CA ASP A 25 22.53 -3.98 -7.85
C ASP A 25 22.11 -3.78 -6.38
N SER A 26 21.22 -2.83 -6.13
CA SER A 26 20.74 -2.55 -4.78
C SER A 26 19.90 -3.69 -4.21
N LEU A 27 19.08 -4.34 -5.04
CA LEU A 27 18.28 -5.51 -4.66
C LEU A 27 19.14 -6.75 -4.50
N ILE A 28 19.98 -7.06 -5.48
CA ILE A 28 20.86 -8.24 -5.46
C ILE A 28 21.78 -8.23 -4.22
N ASN A 29 22.29 -7.06 -3.85
CA ASN A 29 23.15 -6.87 -2.67
C ASN A 29 22.39 -6.54 -1.39
N GLU A 30 21.07 -6.64 -1.36
CA GLU A 30 20.18 -6.40 -0.20
C GLU A 30 20.43 -5.04 0.51
N ARG A 31 20.82 -3.99 -0.25
CA ARG A 31 21.24 -2.68 0.32
C ARG A 31 20.13 -1.95 1.06
N PHE A 32 18.87 -2.30 0.82
CA PHE A 32 17.71 -1.67 1.47
C PHE A 32 17.18 -2.47 2.66
N GLY A 33 17.86 -3.59 3.02
CA GLY A 33 17.42 -4.52 4.03
C GLY A 33 16.20 -5.35 3.55
N ASN A 34 15.35 -5.71 4.48
CA ASN A 34 14.17 -6.53 4.23
C ASN A 34 12.87 -5.86 4.73
N ARG A 35 11.73 -6.53 4.57
CA ARG A 35 10.41 -6.06 5.01
C ARG A 35 9.98 -4.74 4.36
N PHE A 36 10.10 -4.67 3.03
CA PHE A 36 9.55 -3.59 2.22
C PHE A 36 8.98 -4.14 0.92
N SER A 37 8.21 -3.32 0.23
CA SER A 37 7.78 -3.54 -1.15
C SER A 37 8.39 -2.47 -2.05
N LEU A 38 8.54 -2.76 -3.33
CA LEU A 38 9.13 -1.86 -4.33
C LEU A 38 8.10 -1.50 -5.38
N ALA A 39 7.98 -0.21 -5.70
CA ALA A 39 7.23 0.32 -6.82
C ALA A 39 8.19 0.91 -7.86
N LEU A 40 8.29 0.29 -9.02
CA LEU A 40 9.00 0.83 -10.18
C LEU A 40 8.05 1.72 -10.96
N CYS A 41 8.31 3.05 -10.96
CA CYS A 41 7.39 4.05 -11.47
C CYS A 41 7.73 4.44 -12.89
N LEU A 42 6.75 4.29 -13.80
CA LEU A 42 6.79 4.77 -15.19
C LEU A 42 5.94 6.02 -15.42
N GLU A 43 5.36 6.57 -14.35
CA GLU A 43 4.40 7.69 -14.45
C GLU A 43 5.07 9.00 -14.01
N ASP A 44 4.66 9.70 -12.96
CA ASP A 44 5.09 11.07 -12.60
C ASP A 44 6.61 11.26 -12.45
N THR A 45 7.38 10.19 -12.25
CA THR A 45 8.86 10.26 -12.11
C THR A 45 9.62 10.19 -13.44
N ILE A 46 8.92 9.96 -14.55
CA ILE A 46 9.49 9.80 -15.89
C ILE A 46 8.89 10.86 -16.81
N ASN A 47 9.74 11.60 -17.49
CA ASN A 47 9.31 12.53 -18.52
C ASN A 47 8.65 11.77 -19.70
N ASP A 48 7.63 12.36 -20.31
CA ASP A 48 6.84 11.76 -21.39
C ASP A 48 7.69 11.28 -22.57
N ASP A 49 8.71 12.05 -22.93
CA ASP A 49 9.63 11.74 -24.03
C ASP A 49 10.60 10.57 -23.74
N HIS A 50 10.68 10.13 -22.46
CA HIS A 50 11.60 9.08 -22.02
C HIS A 50 10.89 7.81 -21.53
N VAL A 51 9.60 7.66 -21.77
CA VAL A 51 8.82 6.51 -21.26
C VAL A 51 9.26 5.20 -21.90
N GLU A 52 9.49 5.19 -23.22
CA GLU A 52 9.93 3.98 -23.93
C GLU A 52 11.31 3.52 -23.46
N GLU A 53 12.25 4.44 -23.26
CA GLU A 53 13.57 4.15 -22.70
C GLU A 53 13.45 3.57 -21.28
N ALA A 54 12.62 4.19 -20.43
CA ALA A 54 12.38 3.72 -19.07
C ALA A 54 11.74 2.33 -19.03
N GLU A 55 10.84 1.99 -19.95
CA GLU A 55 10.29 0.64 -20.10
C GLU A 55 11.37 -0.39 -20.46
N GLN A 56 12.28 -0.08 -21.38
CA GLN A 56 13.36 -0.97 -21.76
C GLN A 56 14.32 -1.23 -20.56
N ILE A 57 14.66 -0.17 -19.83
CA ILE A 57 15.48 -0.28 -18.63
C ILE A 57 14.78 -1.11 -17.56
N LEU A 58 13.49 -0.90 -17.32
CA LEU A 58 12.67 -1.68 -16.39
C LEU A 58 12.66 -3.17 -16.75
N ILE A 59 12.39 -3.50 -18.02
CA ILE A 59 12.35 -4.88 -18.52
C ILE A 59 13.72 -5.54 -18.33
N SER A 60 14.80 -4.87 -18.72
CA SER A 60 16.17 -5.35 -18.55
C SER A 60 16.52 -5.58 -17.07
N SER A 61 16.19 -4.60 -16.21
CA SER A 61 16.45 -4.69 -14.77
C SER A 61 15.72 -5.86 -14.12
N LEU A 62 14.41 -6.03 -14.42
CA LEU A 62 13.62 -7.15 -13.88
C LEU A 62 14.10 -8.51 -14.41
N SER A 63 14.53 -8.57 -15.67
CA SER A 63 15.11 -9.79 -16.25
C SER A 63 16.41 -10.17 -15.55
N GLN A 64 17.29 -9.21 -15.29
CA GLN A 64 18.53 -9.44 -14.57
C GLN A 64 18.27 -9.86 -13.11
N ILE A 65 17.36 -9.20 -12.40
CA ILE A 65 16.97 -9.57 -11.03
C ILE A 65 16.42 -11.00 -11.00
N PHE A 66 15.56 -11.36 -11.95
CA PHE A 66 14.98 -12.70 -12.04
C PHE A 66 16.06 -13.76 -12.24
N ILE A 67 16.97 -13.58 -13.22
CA ILE A 67 18.05 -14.52 -13.50
C ILE A 67 18.98 -14.68 -12.29
N GLN A 68 19.37 -13.58 -11.65
CA GLN A 68 20.26 -13.63 -10.49
C GLN A 68 19.58 -14.30 -9.28
N HIS A 69 18.29 -14.05 -9.06
CA HIS A 69 17.51 -14.67 -7.98
C HIS A 69 17.35 -16.18 -8.18
N GLU A 70 17.17 -16.66 -9.43
CA GLU A 70 17.12 -18.09 -9.74
C GLU A 70 18.47 -18.78 -9.51
N GLN A 71 19.58 -18.08 -9.77
CA GLN A 71 20.94 -18.63 -9.57
C GLN A 71 21.34 -18.63 -8.09
N LYS A 72 21.07 -17.54 -7.39
CA LYS A 72 21.40 -17.36 -5.98
C LYS A 72 20.28 -16.56 -5.30
N PRO A 73 19.42 -17.20 -4.51
CA PRO A 73 18.33 -16.51 -3.81
C PRO A 73 18.84 -15.43 -2.86
N PHE A 74 18.19 -14.28 -2.91
CA PHE A 74 18.33 -13.13 -2.00
C PHE A 74 16.94 -12.61 -1.62
N TYR A 75 16.85 -11.68 -0.68
CA TYR A 75 15.57 -11.10 -0.33
C TYR A 75 14.95 -10.37 -1.52
N LEU A 76 13.83 -10.88 -2.00
CA LEU A 76 13.05 -10.28 -3.08
C LEU A 76 11.82 -9.59 -2.49
N PRO A 77 11.71 -8.25 -2.54
CA PRO A 77 10.52 -7.55 -2.11
C PRO A 77 9.32 -7.88 -3.02
N LYS A 78 8.10 -7.57 -2.59
CA LYS A 78 6.98 -7.51 -3.52
C LYS A 78 7.22 -6.38 -4.50
N ILE A 79 7.33 -6.71 -5.80
CA ILE A 79 7.63 -5.74 -6.85
C ILE A 79 6.34 -5.37 -7.57
N PHE A 80 6.08 -4.08 -7.65
CA PHE A 80 4.96 -3.50 -8.39
C PHE A 80 5.48 -2.56 -9.47
N ILE A 81 4.72 -2.44 -10.55
CA ILE A 81 4.99 -1.48 -11.62
C ILE A 81 3.87 -0.43 -11.60
N ARG A 82 4.21 0.85 -11.36
CA ARG A 82 3.25 1.95 -11.51
C ARG A 82 3.22 2.35 -12.99
N VAL A 83 2.10 2.04 -13.63
CA VAL A 83 1.87 2.28 -15.05
C VAL A 83 1.31 3.68 -15.31
N ARG A 84 1.37 4.16 -16.57
CA ARG A 84 0.76 5.41 -17.01
C ARG A 84 -0.66 5.26 -17.53
N ASN A 85 -0.91 4.15 -18.21
CA ASN A 85 -2.18 3.89 -18.88
C ASN A 85 -2.50 2.39 -18.85
N PRO A 86 -3.77 2.02 -19.09
CA PRO A 86 -4.20 0.63 -19.04
C PRO A 86 -3.45 -0.30 -20.00
N GLN A 87 -3.17 0.15 -21.22
CA GLN A 87 -2.54 -0.67 -22.28
C GLN A 87 -1.11 -1.08 -21.92
N GLN A 88 -0.45 -0.28 -21.08
CA GLN A 88 0.91 -0.58 -20.61
C GLN A 88 0.96 -1.86 -19.77
N ILE A 89 -0.12 -2.22 -19.07
CA ILE A 89 -0.22 -3.44 -18.28
C ILE A 89 0.00 -4.68 -19.15
N GLN A 90 -0.76 -4.82 -20.22
CA GLN A 90 -0.65 -5.98 -21.12
C GLN A 90 0.70 -6.00 -21.84
N ARG A 91 1.14 -4.82 -22.34
CA ARG A 91 2.39 -4.68 -23.08
C ARG A 91 3.59 -5.12 -22.23
N LEU A 92 3.69 -4.62 -20.99
CA LEU A 92 4.74 -4.98 -20.06
C LEU A 92 4.66 -6.46 -19.62
N THR A 93 3.47 -6.98 -19.37
CA THR A 93 3.29 -8.41 -19.02
C THR A 93 3.85 -9.32 -20.10
N LYS A 94 3.59 -9.02 -21.38
CA LYS A 94 4.14 -9.78 -22.52
C LYS A 94 5.65 -9.61 -22.66
N ALA A 95 6.15 -8.36 -22.55
CA ALA A 95 7.56 -8.05 -22.72
C ALA A 95 8.45 -8.63 -21.62
N LEU A 96 7.98 -8.75 -20.40
CA LEU A 96 8.70 -9.34 -19.27
C LEU A 96 8.91 -10.87 -19.39
N GLY A 97 8.07 -11.56 -20.17
CA GLY A 97 8.20 -13.01 -20.35
C GLY A 97 8.28 -13.76 -19.01
N GLN A 98 9.36 -14.53 -18.78
CA GLN A 98 9.55 -15.28 -17.52
C GLN A 98 9.75 -14.38 -16.30
N SER A 99 10.26 -13.16 -16.49
CA SER A 99 10.52 -12.22 -15.38
C SER A 99 9.24 -11.71 -14.73
N ILE A 100 8.07 -11.90 -15.37
CA ILE A 100 6.78 -11.60 -14.72
C ILE A 100 6.58 -12.38 -13.41
N LYS A 101 7.26 -13.49 -13.22
CA LYS A 101 7.19 -14.31 -12.00
C LYS A 101 7.61 -13.56 -10.75
N ILE A 102 8.50 -12.58 -10.85
CA ILE A 102 8.92 -11.76 -9.71
C ILE A 102 8.06 -10.50 -9.52
N VAL A 103 7.19 -10.16 -10.46
CA VAL A 103 6.27 -9.02 -10.33
C VAL A 103 5.03 -9.44 -9.55
N THR A 104 4.68 -8.69 -8.52
CA THR A 104 3.48 -8.94 -7.69
C THR A 104 2.23 -8.35 -8.32
N GLY A 105 2.36 -7.23 -9.05
CA GLY A 105 1.21 -6.60 -9.70
C GLY A 105 1.50 -5.18 -10.17
N PHE A 106 0.42 -4.44 -10.39
CA PHE A 106 0.45 -3.10 -10.96
C PHE A 106 -0.17 -2.06 -10.02
N ILE A 107 0.41 -0.87 -10.02
CA ILE A 107 -0.14 0.30 -9.34
C ILE A 107 -0.77 1.18 -10.41
N VAL A 108 -2.03 1.52 -10.22
CA VAL A 108 -2.85 2.28 -11.15
C VAL A 108 -3.01 3.70 -10.62
N PRO A 109 -2.35 4.69 -11.25
CA PRO A 109 -2.45 6.09 -10.83
C PRO A 109 -3.79 6.70 -11.23
N LYS A 110 -4.19 7.75 -10.52
CA LYS A 110 -5.31 8.63 -10.86
C LYS A 110 -6.60 7.86 -11.21
N PHE A 111 -6.85 6.77 -10.42
CA PHE A 111 -8.00 5.89 -10.64
C PHE A 111 -9.30 6.68 -10.51
N SER A 112 -10.11 6.65 -11.58
CA SER A 112 -11.28 7.52 -11.74
C SER A 112 -12.36 6.84 -12.58
N PRO A 113 -13.59 7.35 -12.61
CA PRO A 113 -14.66 6.81 -13.46
C PRO A 113 -14.28 6.69 -14.95
N ASP A 114 -13.44 7.60 -15.43
CA ASP A 114 -13.05 7.66 -16.84
C ASP A 114 -12.10 6.54 -17.27
N ASN A 115 -11.34 5.97 -16.33
CA ASN A 115 -10.31 4.97 -16.63
C ASN A 115 -10.50 3.61 -15.93
N ALA A 116 -11.38 3.54 -14.92
CA ALA A 116 -11.55 2.36 -14.09
C ALA A 116 -11.87 1.10 -14.91
N GLN A 117 -12.83 1.19 -15.82
CA GLN A 117 -13.24 0.06 -16.65
C GLN A 117 -12.06 -0.50 -17.46
N ASN A 118 -11.30 0.37 -18.11
CA ASN A 118 -10.15 -0.01 -18.95
C ASN A 118 -9.05 -0.71 -18.11
N TYR A 119 -8.75 -0.20 -16.91
CA TYR A 119 -7.78 -0.84 -16.02
C TYR A 119 -8.26 -2.22 -15.53
N ILE A 120 -9.54 -2.34 -15.18
CA ILE A 120 -10.15 -3.60 -14.74
C ILE A 120 -10.07 -4.66 -15.85
N GLU A 121 -10.42 -4.30 -17.08
CA GLU A 121 -10.34 -5.21 -18.24
C GLU A 121 -8.90 -5.67 -18.50
N GLN A 122 -7.93 -4.76 -18.42
CA GLN A 122 -6.53 -5.14 -18.56
C GLN A 122 -6.05 -6.09 -17.44
N MET A 123 -6.49 -5.87 -16.20
CA MET A 123 -6.15 -6.77 -15.09
C MET A 123 -6.77 -8.16 -15.24
N ILE A 124 -7.99 -8.26 -15.73
CA ILE A 124 -8.63 -9.55 -16.06
C ILE A 124 -7.80 -10.25 -17.14
N LEU A 125 -7.55 -9.56 -18.25
CA LEU A 125 -6.82 -10.09 -19.40
C LEU A 125 -5.43 -10.62 -19.02
N VAL A 126 -4.63 -9.87 -18.27
CA VAL A 126 -3.28 -10.34 -17.91
C VAL A 126 -3.31 -11.51 -16.94
N ASN A 127 -4.32 -11.61 -16.08
CA ASN A 127 -4.48 -12.76 -15.19
C ASN A 127 -4.95 -14.03 -15.92
N GLU A 128 -5.52 -13.90 -17.12
CA GLU A 128 -5.78 -15.04 -18.02
C GLU A 128 -4.51 -15.45 -18.80
N LEU A 129 -3.61 -14.52 -19.07
CA LEU A 129 -2.38 -14.77 -19.85
C LEU A 129 -1.26 -15.45 -19.05
N VAL A 130 -1.22 -15.26 -17.72
CA VAL A 130 -0.15 -15.77 -16.88
C VAL A 130 -0.66 -16.71 -15.79
N ALA A 131 0.10 -17.75 -15.46
CA ALA A 131 -0.29 -18.71 -14.42
C ALA A 131 -0.26 -18.14 -12.99
N LYS A 132 0.41 -17.00 -12.79
CA LYS A 132 0.54 -16.31 -11.50
C LYS A 132 -0.52 -15.23 -11.36
N LYS A 133 -1.13 -15.11 -10.18
CA LYS A 133 -2.02 -13.99 -9.86
C LYS A 133 -1.22 -12.68 -9.80
N LEU A 134 -1.61 -11.71 -10.62
CA LEU A 134 -1.12 -10.33 -10.61
C LEU A 134 -2.16 -9.44 -9.94
N TYR A 135 -1.72 -8.66 -8.97
CA TYR A 135 -2.59 -7.80 -8.18
C TYR A 135 -2.64 -6.37 -8.72
N MET A 136 -3.69 -5.67 -8.37
CA MET A 136 -3.88 -4.24 -8.64
C MET A 136 -3.89 -3.45 -7.34
N MET A 137 -3.28 -2.27 -7.37
CA MET A 137 -3.36 -1.26 -6.31
C MET A 137 -3.78 0.09 -6.93
N PRO A 138 -5.07 0.45 -6.91
CA PRO A 138 -5.53 1.75 -7.40
C PRO A 138 -5.14 2.87 -6.44
N ILE A 139 -4.80 4.05 -6.99
CA ILE A 139 -4.50 5.27 -6.22
C ILE A 139 -5.66 6.25 -6.40
N TYR A 140 -6.25 6.67 -5.28
CA TYR A 140 -7.29 7.69 -5.22
C TYR A 140 -6.64 9.06 -5.06
N GLU A 141 -6.47 9.75 -6.17
CA GLU A 141 -5.77 11.04 -6.29
C GLU A 141 -6.30 11.89 -7.45
N SER A 142 -7.36 11.42 -8.11
CA SER A 142 -7.95 12.09 -9.29
C SER A 142 -8.73 13.35 -8.87
N PRO A 143 -8.75 14.40 -9.73
CA PRO A 143 -9.61 15.56 -9.53
C PRO A 143 -11.09 15.25 -9.35
N SER A 144 -11.57 14.11 -9.86
CA SER A 144 -12.96 13.68 -9.74
C SER A 144 -13.48 13.57 -8.31
N ILE A 145 -12.59 13.29 -7.33
CA ILE A 145 -12.97 13.16 -5.92
C ILE A 145 -12.81 14.47 -5.12
N ILE A 146 -12.49 15.57 -5.77
CA ILE A 146 -12.39 16.88 -5.11
C ILE A 146 -13.78 17.51 -4.94
N ASP A 147 -14.65 17.41 -5.95
CA ASP A 147 -15.98 18.00 -5.90
C ASP A 147 -16.85 17.30 -4.85
N LEU A 148 -17.18 18.06 -3.80
CA LEU A 148 -18.03 17.60 -2.69
C LEU A 148 -19.42 17.11 -3.14
N ARG A 149 -19.97 17.64 -4.25
CA ARG A 149 -21.30 17.27 -4.73
C ARG A 149 -21.37 15.82 -5.18
N ASN A 150 -20.30 15.34 -5.80
CA ASN A 150 -20.28 14.04 -6.47
C ASN A 150 -19.31 13.05 -5.82
N ARG A 151 -18.47 13.49 -4.88
CA ARG A 151 -17.40 12.67 -4.29
C ARG A 151 -17.89 11.32 -3.80
N ILE A 152 -18.93 11.31 -3.00
CA ILE A 152 -19.42 10.07 -2.38
C ILE A 152 -19.96 9.12 -3.45
N ASP A 153 -20.74 9.62 -4.40
CA ASP A 153 -21.28 8.82 -5.50
C ASP A 153 -20.16 8.24 -6.38
N ILE A 154 -19.12 9.02 -6.66
CA ILE A 154 -17.93 8.58 -7.39
C ILE A 154 -17.18 7.48 -6.62
N LEU A 155 -16.97 7.66 -5.31
CA LEU A 155 -16.30 6.65 -4.50
C LEU A 155 -17.08 5.32 -4.48
N TYR A 156 -18.41 5.35 -4.36
CA TYR A 156 -19.24 4.14 -4.45
C TYR A 156 -19.23 3.53 -5.84
N LEU A 157 -19.34 4.33 -6.91
CA LEU A 157 -19.25 3.85 -8.29
C LEU A 157 -17.95 3.08 -8.54
N LEU A 158 -16.82 3.64 -8.07
CA LEU A 158 -15.50 3.01 -8.20
C LEU A 158 -15.40 1.75 -7.33
N ARG A 159 -15.99 1.74 -6.12
CA ARG A 159 -16.04 0.55 -5.28
C ARG A 159 -16.81 -0.59 -5.95
N ASP A 160 -17.96 -0.29 -6.53
CA ASP A 160 -18.77 -1.28 -7.24
C ASP A 160 -18.05 -1.82 -8.49
N SER A 161 -17.29 -0.96 -9.16
CA SER A 161 -16.42 -1.37 -10.27
C SER A 161 -15.32 -2.34 -9.81
N LEU A 162 -14.68 -2.07 -8.67
CA LEU A 162 -13.63 -2.93 -8.09
C LEU A 162 -14.18 -4.29 -7.61
N ALA A 163 -15.46 -4.38 -7.25
CA ALA A 163 -16.10 -5.63 -6.81
C ALA A 163 -15.97 -6.74 -7.87
N ARG A 164 -15.89 -6.39 -9.15
CA ARG A 164 -15.71 -7.35 -10.27
C ARG A 164 -14.38 -8.09 -10.23
N ILE A 165 -13.36 -7.48 -9.62
CA ILE A 165 -11.99 -8.03 -9.50
C ILE A 165 -11.52 -7.97 -8.04
N GLU A 166 -12.42 -8.10 -7.07
CA GLU A 166 -12.12 -7.92 -5.64
C GLU A 166 -10.92 -8.75 -5.19
N ASP A 167 -10.79 -9.97 -5.68
CA ASP A 167 -9.68 -10.88 -5.36
C ASP A 167 -8.33 -10.44 -5.95
N LEU A 168 -8.34 -9.55 -6.93
CA LEU A 168 -7.13 -8.97 -7.53
C LEU A 168 -6.73 -7.65 -6.85
N ILE A 169 -7.59 -7.05 -6.03
CA ILE A 169 -7.26 -5.80 -5.32
C ILE A 169 -6.47 -6.14 -4.06
N LEU A 170 -5.17 -5.86 -4.10
CA LEU A 170 -4.29 -6.13 -2.96
C LEU A 170 -4.42 -5.05 -1.88
N ASN A 171 -4.43 -3.78 -2.30
CA ASN A 171 -4.39 -2.63 -1.42
C ASN A 171 -4.94 -1.41 -2.17
N ILE A 172 -5.61 -0.52 -1.46
CA ILE A 172 -6.00 0.80 -1.98
C ILE A 172 -4.97 1.82 -1.51
N ARG A 173 -4.61 2.76 -2.37
CA ARG A 173 -3.66 3.82 -2.05
C ARG A 173 -4.31 5.19 -2.19
N VAL A 174 -3.75 6.17 -1.48
CA VAL A 174 -4.16 7.57 -1.56
C VAL A 174 -2.97 8.43 -1.99
N GLY A 175 -3.20 9.34 -2.93
CA GLY A 175 -2.19 10.25 -3.46
C GLY A 175 -2.21 11.60 -2.74
N GLY A 176 -1.61 11.65 -1.55
CA GLY A 176 -1.64 12.85 -0.72
C GLY A 176 -1.02 14.08 -1.37
N ASN A 177 0.07 13.91 -2.13
CA ASN A 177 0.74 15.02 -2.80
C ASN A 177 -0.08 15.58 -3.96
N ASP A 178 -0.71 14.70 -4.76
CA ASP A 178 -1.59 15.13 -5.86
C ASP A 178 -2.79 15.90 -5.33
N LEU A 179 -3.41 15.42 -4.25
CA LEU A 179 -4.50 16.13 -3.58
C LEU A 179 -4.03 17.50 -3.03
N CYS A 180 -2.87 17.56 -2.37
CA CYS A 180 -2.29 18.81 -1.91
C CYS A 180 -1.97 19.76 -3.07
N HIS A 181 -1.44 19.24 -4.19
CA HIS A 181 -1.13 20.03 -5.38
C HIS A 181 -2.37 20.75 -5.94
N MET A 182 -3.50 20.06 -6.02
CA MET A 182 -4.75 20.66 -6.51
C MET A 182 -5.25 21.85 -5.68
N PHE A 183 -4.88 21.89 -4.40
CA PHE A 183 -5.20 23.01 -3.49
C PHE A 183 -4.03 24.00 -3.32
N GLY A 184 -2.87 23.75 -3.94
CA GLY A 184 -1.67 24.56 -3.74
C GLY A 184 -1.05 24.42 -2.36
N PHE A 185 -1.24 23.29 -1.67
CA PHE A 185 -0.69 23.04 -0.34
C PHE A 185 0.59 22.22 -0.41
N ARG A 186 1.50 22.48 0.51
CA ARG A 186 2.66 21.65 0.79
C ARG A 186 3.02 21.74 2.27
N ARG A 187 3.07 20.58 2.96
CA ARG A 187 3.37 20.53 4.39
C ARG A 187 4.87 20.60 4.67
N HIS A 188 5.22 21.07 5.85
CA HIS A 188 6.58 21.04 6.39
C HIS A 188 6.85 19.72 7.14
N ALA A 189 8.14 19.49 7.51
CA ALA A 189 8.58 18.26 8.16
C ALA A 189 7.98 18.01 9.58
N ASN A 190 7.38 19.02 10.17
CA ASN A 190 6.68 18.95 11.46
C ASN A 190 5.14 19.01 11.33
N GLU A 191 4.61 18.93 10.12
CA GLU A 191 3.18 19.03 9.82
C GLU A 191 2.69 17.71 9.23
N SER A 192 1.61 17.19 9.79
CA SER A 192 0.93 16.01 9.24
C SER A 192 -0.04 16.40 8.15
N ILE A 193 -0.17 15.57 7.12
CA ILE A 193 -1.18 15.73 6.07
C ILE A 193 -2.60 15.67 6.61
N HIS A 194 -2.81 15.00 7.74
CA HIS A 194 -4.11 14.95 8.42
C HIS A 194 -4.53 16.29 9.02
N SER A 195 -3.61 17.24 9.19
CA SER A 195 -3.90 18.62 9.59
C SER A 195 -4.37 19.49 8.41
N ILE A 196 -4.18 19.05 7.17
CA ILE A 196 -4.68 19.72 5.97
C ILE A 196 -6.13 19.33 5.75
N ARG A 197 -7.06 20.09 6.34
CA ARG A 197 -8.47 19.74 6.45
C ARG A 197 -9.12 19.26 5.15
N PRO A 198 -9.00 19.94 3.99
CA PRO A 198 -9.62 19.48 2.74
C PRO A 198 -9.12 18.09 2.29
N VAL A 199 -7.84 17.78 2.53
CA VAL A 199 -7.25 16.49 2.18
C VAL A 199 -7.64 15.42 3.19
N SER A 200 -7.62 15.76 4.47
CA SER A 200 -8.05 14.87 5.56
C SER A 200 -9.50 14.42 5.42
N ASP A 201 -10.40 15.32 5.01
CA ASP A 201 -11.81 15.00 4.76
C ASP A 201 -11.96 14.01 3.59
N ILE A 202 -11.18 14.16 2.50
CA ILE A 202 -11.15 13.20 1.39
C ILE A 202 -10.67 11.81 1.89
N PHE A 203 -9.63 11.79 2.71
CA PHE A 203 -9.13 10.53 3.30
C PHE A 203 -10.18 9.86 4.18
N SER A 204 -10.91 10.64 4.98
CA SER A 204 -12.02 10.14 5.82
C SER A 204 -13.11 9.49 4.98
N ASP A 205 -13.49 10.11 3.86
CA ASP A 205 -14.50 9.57 2.94
C ASP A 205 -14.00 8.26 2.30
N ILE A 206 -12.74 8.20 1.85
CA ILE A 206 -12.13 6.97 1.30
C ILE A 206 -12.13 5.85 2.34
N ILE A 207 -11.70 6.12 3.58
CA ILE A 207 -11.70 5.14 4.66
C ILE A 207 -13.13 4.66 4.96
N THR A 208 -14.10 5.56 4.96
CA THR A 208 -15.50 5.22 5.23
C THR A 208 -16.08 4.29 4.16
N VAL A 209 -15.79 4.57 2.89
CA VAL A 209 -16.33 3.79 1.77
C VAL A 209 -15.64 2.42 1.63
N TYR A 210 -14.32 2.35 1.84
CA TYR A 210 -13.52 1.16 1.50
C TYR A 210 -12.98 0.40 2.70
N GLY A 211 -12.83 1.02 3.87
CA GLY A 211 -12.06 0.47 4.99
C GLY A 211 -12.64 -0.80 5.62
N MET A 212 -13.90 -1.11 5.38
CA MET A 212 -14.51 -2.39 5.81
C MET A 212 -14.08 -3.57 4.93
N ASP A 213 -13.84 -3.34 3.65
CA ASP A 213 -13.61 -4.40 2.67
C ASP A 213 -12.17 -4.50 2.18
N TYR A 214 -11.43 -3.38 2.21
CA TYR A 214 -10.09 -3.28 1.66
C TYR A 214 -9.09 -2.77 2.70
N VAL A 215 -7.82 -3.13 2.52
CA VAL A 215 -6.71 -2.49 3.22
C VAL A 215 -6.33 -1.22 2.46
N ILE A 216 -6.17 -0.11 3.16
CA ILE A 216 -5.83 1.19 2.59
C ILE A 216 -4.49 1.63 3.17
N SER A 217 -3.54 1.99 2.32
CA SER A 217 -2.22 2.47 2.74
C SER A 217 -2.15 3.98 2.83
N GLY A 218 -1.42 4.46 3.82
CA GLY A 218 -1.19 5.88 4.05
C GLY A 218 -0.41 6.56 2.93
N PRO A 219 -0.53 7.90 2.84
CA PRO A 219 0.10 8.71 1.82
C PRO A 219 1.63 8.75 1.94
N VAL A 220 2.28 9.33 0.94
CA VAL A 220 3.73 9.53 0.94
C VAL A 220 4.16 10.51 2.02
N TRP A 221 5.35 10.27 2.60
CA TRP A 221 6.09 11.25 3.39
C TRP A 221 7.27 11.78 2.58
N GLU A 222 7.34 13.10 2.35
CA GLU A 222 8.30 13.73 1.44
C GLU A 222 9.70 13.92 2.02
N TYR A 223 9.85 13.96 3.33
CA TYR A 223 11.12 14.27 3.98
C TYR A 223 11.87 12.98 4.34
N TYR A 224 13.17 12.94 4.04
CA TYR A 224 14.05 11.80 4.34
C TYR A 224 15.41 12.22 4.93
N ALA A 225 15.62 13.51 5.13
CA ALA A 225 16.81 14.11 5.71
C ALA A 225 16.46 15.37 6.51
N GLY A 226 17.41 15.89 7.28
CA GLY A 226 17.20 17.02 8.20
C GLY A 226 16.85 16.57 9.61
N ASP A 227 16.73 17.51 10.55
CA ASP A 227 16.70 17.18 11.98
C ASP A 227 15.39 16.59 12.49
N SER A 228 14.24 16.92 11.89
CA SER A 228 12.91 16.53 12.41
C SER A 228 12.09 15.62 11.49
N TRP A 229 12.68 15.11 10.41
CA TRP A 229 11.92 14.33 9.45
C TRP A 229 11.37 13.01 10.02
N LYS A 230 12.13 12.37 10.91
CA LYS A 230 11.73 11.09 11.53
C LYS A 230 10.57 11.28 12.49
N GLU A 231 10.67 12.31 13.33
CA GLU A 231 9.64 12.64 14.32
C GLU A 231 8.33 13.00 13.63
N GLY A 232 8.40 13.84 12.59
CA GLY A 232 7.21 14.18 11.80
C GLY A 232 6.61 12.97 11.09
N MET A 233 7.45 12.11 10.50
CA MET A 233 6.98 10.87 9.89
C MET A 233 6.31 9.92 10.90
N ILE A 234 6.89 9.76 12.08
CA ILE A 234 6.33 8.94 13.15
C ILE A 234 5.00 9.52 13.63
N GLN A 235 4.91 10.84 13.76
CA GLN A 235 3.68 11.51 14.15
C GLN A 235 2.58 11.29 13.10
N GLU A 236 2.88 11.49 11.81
CA GLU A 236 1.90 11.23 10.73
C GLU A 236 1.48 9.76 10.69
N ILE A 237 2.40 8.80 10.90
CA ILE A 237 2.03 7.37 10.94
C ILE A 237 1.11 7.04 12.14
N ARG A 238 1.25 7.71 13.28
CA ARG A 238 0.31 7.54 14.40
C ARG A 238 -1.10 7.97 14.00
N GLU A 239 -1.23 9.08 13.30
CA GLU A 239 -2.50 9.57 12.77
C GLU A 239 -3.03 8.66 11.65
N ASP A 240 -2.17 8.21 10.71
CA ASP A 240 -2.51 7.18 9.70
C ASP A 240 -3.16 5.96 10.37
N ARG A 241 -2.54 5.41 11.42
CA ARG A 241 -3.06 4.24 12.15
C ARG A 241 -4.41 4.49 12.80
N LEU A 242 -4.61 5.65 13.41
CA LEU A 242 -5.89 6.06 14.02
C LEU A 242 -6.99 6.21 12.98
N CYS A 243 -6.66 6.74 11.80
CA CYS A 243 -7.59 6.85 10.67
C CYS A 243 -7.85 5.50 9.97
N GLY A 244 -7.06 4.46 10.23
CA GLY A 244 -7.27 3.12 9.66
C GLY A 244 -6.31 2.72 8.55
N PHE A 245 -5.36 3.57 8.17
CA PHE A 245 -4.33 3.26 7.17
C PHE A 245 -3.32 2.23 7.67
N ILE A 246 -2.79 1.41 6.72
CA ILE A 246 -1.81 0.35 6.99
C ILE A 246 -0.67 0.43 5.97
N GLY A 247 0.54 0.61 6.46
CA GLY A 247 1.70 0.85 5.61
C GLY A 247 1.72 2.27 5.05
N LYS A 248 2.78 2.59 4.31
CA LYS A 248 3.02 3.95 3.83
C LYS A 248 3.85 3.95 2.55
N THR A 249 3.62 4.92 1.68
CA THR A 249 4.53 5.20 0.56
C THR A 249 5.79 5.87 1.10
N VAL A 250 6.93 5.36 0.69
CA VAL A 250 8.26 5.90 1.02
C VAL A 250 9.05 6.18 -0.26
N ILE A 251 9.91 7.20 -0.23
CA ILE A 251 10.70 7.67 -1.38
C ILE A 251 12.20 7.51 -1.18
N HIS A 252 12.62 7.12 0.02
CA HIS A 252 14.02 6.90 0.35
C HIS A 252 14.18 5.67 1.26
N PRO A 253 15.22 4.85 1.08
CA PRO A 253 15.44 3.64 1.88
C PRO A 253 15.52 3.88 3.40
N SER A 254 16.01 5.05 3.83
CA SER A 254 16.08 5.40 5.27
C SER A 254 14.72 5.46 5.97
N GLN A 255 13.63 5.60 5.21
CA GLN A 255 12.26 5.63 5.74
C GLN A 255 11.70 4.23 6.04
N ILE A 256 12.23 3.18 5.38
CA ILE A 256 11.77 1.79 5.55
C ILE A 256 11.77 1.35 7.01
N PRO A 257 12.88 1.46 7.77
CA PRO A 257 12.90 1.03 9.16
C PRO A 257 12.00 1.87 10.07
N VAL A 258 11.75 3.15 9.73
CA VAL A 258 10.84 4.02 10.48
C VAL A 258 9.41 3.52 10.36
N VAL A 259 8.94 3.22 9.14
CA VAL A 259 7.60 2.67 8.90
C VAL A 259 7.45 1.32 9.61
N ASN A 260 8.40 0.41 9.42
CA ASN A 260 8.33 -0.92 10.04
C ASN A 260 8.21 -0.82 11.56
N ARG A 261 9.02 0.02 12.21
CA ARG A 261 8.95 0.21 13.67
C ARG A 261 7.65 0.86 14.12
N ALA A 262 7.16 1.86 13.38
CA ALA A 262 5.96 2.60 13.76
C ALA A 262 4.67 1.77 13.63
N TYR A 263 4.66 0.73 12.77
CA TYR A 263 3.54 -0.20 12.63
C TYR A 263 3.65 -1.46 13.50
N GLN A 264 4.73 -1.66 14.24
CA GLN A 264 4.83 -2.78 15.21
C GLN A 264 3.64 -2.77 16.17
N VAL A 265 3.20 -3.96 16.54
CA VAL A 265 2.11 -4.17 17.49
C VAL A 265 2.69 -4.22 18.90
N SER A 266 2.08 -3.54 19.86
CA SER A 266 2.48 -3.67 21.25
C SER A 266 2.24 -5.09 21.77
N ARG A 267 3.11 -5.57 22.68
CA ARG A 267 2.92 -6.88 23.29
C ARG A 267 1.56 -7.01 23.97
N ASN A 268 1.08 -5.96 24.63
CA ASN A 268 -0.23 -5.96 25.29
C ASN A 268 -1.37 -6.09 24.28
N ASP A 269 -1.33 -5.34 23.18
CA ASP A 269 -2.33 -5.45 22.11
C ASP A 269 -2.34 -6.84 21.49
N TYR A 270 -1.16 -7.42 21.24
CA TYR A 270 -1.06 -8.78 20.71
C TYR A 270 -1.66 -9.83 21.67
N LEU A 271 -1.36 -9.74 22.96
CA LEU A 271 -1.91 -10.67 23.96
C LEU A 271 -3.42 -10.55 24.09
N ASP A 272 -3.95 -9.33 24.11
CA ASP A 272 -5.39 -9.08 24.14
C ASP A 272 -6.07 -9.59 22.86
N ALA A 273 -5.50 -9.32 21.69
CA ALA A 273 -6.01 -9.82 20.42
C ALA A 273 -6.07 -11.35 20.39
N ARG A 274 -5.01 -12.03 20.86
CA ARG A 274 -4.98 -13.49 20.98
C ARG A 274 -6.02 -14.02 21.97
N ALA A 275 -6.22 -13.35 23.10
CA ALA A 275 -7.24 -13.71 24.08
C ALA A 275 -8.66 -13.59 23.50
N ILE A 276 -8.93 -12.51 22.75
CA ILE A 276 -10.22 -12.30 22.10
C ILE A 276 -10.47 -13.36 21.02
N LEU A 277 -9.47 -13.69 20.18
CA LEU A 277 -9.62 -14.70 19.12
C LEU A 277 -9.79 -16.12 19.67
N ASN A 278 -9.26 -16.41 20.84
CA ASN A 278 -9.37 -17.72 21.51
C ASN A 278 -10.58 -17.79 22.47
N TRP A 279 -11.45 -16.78 22.47
CA TRP A 279 -12.62 -16.74 23.36
C TRP A 279 -13.60 -17.85 23.02
N ASN A 280 -14.13 -18.50 24.05
CA ASN A 280 -15.25 -19.42 23.84
C ASN A 280 -16.53 -18.63 23.57
N ALA A 281 -16.99 -18.68 22.33
CA ALA A 281 -18.17 -17.94 21.87
C ALA A 281 -19.48 -18.36 22.61
N ASP A 282 -19.51 -19.59 23.18
CA ASP A 282 -20.67 -20.15 23.91
C ASP A 282 -20.60 -19.83 25.41
N SER A 283 -19.58 -19.11 25.88
CA SER A 283 -19.47 -18.73 27.29
C SER A 283 -20.60 -17.78 27.71
N ALA A 284 -21.01 -17.88 28.97
CA ALA A 284 -22.06 -17.02 29.54
C ALA A 284 -21.66 -15.53 29.57
N SER A 285 -20.35 -15.22 29.61
CA SER A 285 -19.83 -13.86 29.53
C SER A 285 -18.96 -13.68 28.31
N LEU A 286 -19.21 -12.63 27.54
CA LEU A 286 -18.43 -12.21 26.37
C LEU A 286 -17.61 -10.94 26.64
N VAL A 287 -17.42 -10.59 27.92
CA VAL A 287 -16.62 -9.45 28.38
C VAL A 287 -15.69 -9.91 29.52
N ALA A 288 -14.44 -9.41 29.49
CA ALA A 288 -13.46 -9.60 30.58
C ALA A 288 -12.45 -8.44 30.60
N GLY A 289 -11.73 -8.27 31.72
CA GLY A 289 -10.58 -7.38 31.77
C GLY A 289 -9.43 -7.91 30.91
N SER A 290 -8.62 -6.99 30.35
CA SER A 290 -7.33 -7.35 29.74
C SER A 290 -6.41 -8.03 30.77
N LYS A 291 -5.36 -8.69 30.30
CA LYS A 291 -4.37 -9.33 31.18
C LYS A 291 -3.75 -8.34 32.18
N THR A 292 -3.53 -7.09 31.76
CA THR A 292 -3.01 -6.00 32.60
C THR A 292 -4.09 -5.35 33.47
N ARG A 293 -5.36 -5.66 33.27
CA ARG A 293 -6.55 -5.03 33.90
C ARG A 293 -6.69 -3.52 33.65
N GLU A 294 -6.07 -3.02 32.60
CA GLU A 294 -6.14 -1.60 32.24
C GLU A 294 -7.30 -1.26 31.31
N ARG A 295 -7.84 -2.27 30.59
CA ARG A 295 -8.96 -2.09 29.65
C ARG A 295 -9.87 -3.30 29.61
N MET A 296 -11.05 -3.08 29.07
CA MET A 296 -12.06 -4.10 28.83
C MET A 296 -11.83 -4.74 27.44
N ASN A 297 -11.94 -6.05 27.37
CA ASN A 297 -12.01 -6.82 26.14
C ASN A 297 -13.41 -7.41 25.98
N GLU A 298 -14.02 -7.22 24.82
CA GLU A 298 -15.31 -7.80 24.43
C GLU A 298 -15.14 -8.64 23.18
N TYR A 299 -15.70 -9.86 23.17
CA TYR A 299 -15.57 -10.77 22.05
C TYR A 299 -16.17 -10.20 20.75
N LYS A 300 -17.44 -9.79 20.79
CA LYS A 300 -18.15 -9.33 19.57
C LYS A 300 -17.62 -8.01 19.03
N THR A 301 -17.36 -7.05 19.90
CA THR A 301 -17.00 -5.68 19.50
C THR A 301 -15.55 -5.58 19.02
N HIS A 302 -14.64 -6.36 19.64
CA HIS A 302 -13.21 -6.27 19.34
C HIS A 302 -12.69 -7.35 18.40
N LEU A 303 -13.54 -8.25 17.86
CA LEU A 303 -13.12 -9.37 17.01
C LEU A 303 -12.36 -8.91 15.75
N ASN A 304 -12.86 -7.87 15.08
CA ASN A 304 -12.21 -7.35 13.88
C ASN A 304 -10.88 -6.66 14.19
N TRP A 305 -10.83 -5.92 15.30
CA TRP A 305 -9.59 -5.32 15.79
C TRP A 305 -8.55 -6.43 16.13
N ALA A 306 -8.97 -7.49 16.79
CA ALA A 306 -8.09 -8.59 17.17
C ALA A 306 -7.49 -9.30 15.92
N LYS A 307 -8.32 -9.59 14.90
CA LYS A 307 -7.85 -10.16 13.63
C LYS A 307 -6.83 -9.25 12.95
N LYS A 308 -7.15 -7.95 12.82
CA LYS A 308 -6.24 -6.94 12.23
C LYS A 308 -4.92 -6.88 13.00
N THR A 309 -4.97 -6.87 14.32
CA THR A 309 -3.80 -6.80 15.21
C THR A 309 -2.87 -8.00 15.00
N VAL A 310 -3.41 -9.22 14.87
CA VAL A 310 -2.61 -10.41 14.60
C VAL A 310 -1.95 -10.32 13.21
N TYR A 311 -2.68 -9.94 12.16
CA TYR A 311 -2.07 -9.75 10.83
C TYR A 311 -0.96 -8.70 10.84
N LEU A 312 -1.15 -7.58 11.55
CA LEU A 312 -0.11 -6.57 11.69
C LEU A 312 1.12 -7.10 12.45
N SER A 313 0.92 -7.93 13.47
CA SER A 313 2.04 -8.55 14.20
C SER A 313 2.86 -9.51 13.34
N GLU A 314 2.22 -10.22 12.41
CA GLU A 314 2.90 -11.10 11.45
C GLU A 314 3.73 -10.29 10.43
N VAL A 315 3.22 -9.13 9.99
CA VAL A 315 3.89 -8.29 8.99
C VAL A 315 5.00 -7.44 9.60
N PHE A 316 4.71 -6.73 10.70
CA PHE A 316 5.61 -5.71 11.26
C PHE A 316 6.34 -6.17 12.53
N GLY A 317 5.92 -7.29 13.12
CA GLY A 317 6.44 -7.77 14.38
C GLY A 317 5.76 -7.16 15.61
N ILE A 318 6.24 -7.57 16.77
CA ILE A 318 5.74 -7.16 18.10
C ILE A 318 6.84 -6.36 18.78
N THR A 319 6.49 -5.26 19.45
CA THR A 319 7.42 -4.55 20.34
C THR A 319 7.57 -5.32 21.65
N GLU A 320 8.75 -5.28 22.21
CA GLU A 320 9.03 -5.81 23.56
C GLU A 320 8.28 -5.04 24.65
#